data_5a93ab8b7fec6c38c4aa699052114ed8
#
_entry.id   5a93ab8b7fec6c38c4aa699052114ed8
#
_cell.length_a   1.000
_cell.length_b   1.000
_cell.length_c   1.000
_cell.angle_alpha   90.00
_cell.angle_beta   90.00
_cell.angle_gamma   90.00
#
_symmetry.space_group_name_H-M   'P 1'
#
loop_
_entity.id
_entity.type
_entity.pdbx_description
1 polymer ?
#
loop_
_entity_poly.entity_id
_entity_poly.type
_entity_poly.pdbx_seq_one_letter_code
_entity_poly.pdbx_strand_id
1 'polypeptide(L)'
;MKRREFLTIGAGSIAVAALPAMPALAKAKTDTSFNFLTIGAHTGGTDMLVMSGDGTVNPARAIGGGSWNHFDNDPALPVPKPILGTGTWTAGDLVSLEIIGTWGVLAAGKLVMEARFFEESGLHFSATVTVNCNLGFAGLSTGLPEGVFVDIPDFGLSFVPATFPGGFPFGLTVFSTVNERPG
;
A
#
# COMPACT_ATOMS: atom_id res chain seq x y z
N MET A 1 71.95 19.58 13.04
CA MET A 1 71.63 20.71 13.97
C MET A 1 70.23 21.22 13.69
N LYS A 2 69.36 21.18 14.78
CA LYS A 2 68.17 22.01 15.03
C LYS A 2 66.98 21.82 14.06
N ARG A 3 65.71 21.77 14.45
CA ARG A 3 65.00 21.90 15.74
C ARG A 3 63.65 21.20 15.56
N ARG A 4 63.21 20.45 16.51
CA ARG A 4 61.86 19.94 16.66
C ARG A 4 60.97 21.09 17.09
N GLU A 5 59.90 21.37 16.35
CA GLU A 5 58.80 22.19 16.84
C GLU A 5 57.59 21.28 17.01
N PHE A 6 57.20 21.16 18.26
CA PHE A 6 55.98 20.48 18.70
C PHE A 6 54.79 21.41 18.40
N LEU A 7 53.92 20.99 17.50
CA LEU A 7 52.62 21.63 17.32
C LEU A 7 51.66 21.02 18.36
N THR A 8 51.37 21.83 19.39
CA THR A 8 50.32 21.54 20.36
C THR A 8 48.97 21.69 19.69
N ILE A 9 48.30 20.56 19.42
CA ILE A 9 46.91 20.58 18.93
C ILE A 9 46.01 20.81 20.14
N GLY A 10 45.43 21.99 20.19
CA GLY A 10 44.42 22.35 21.18
C GLY A 10 43.19 21.46 21.05
N ALA A 11 42.79 20.86 22.17
CA ALA A 11 41.55 20.13 22.31
C ALA A 11 40.36 21.09 22.15
N GLY A 12 39.84 21.21 20.96
CA GLY A 12 38.59 21.91 20.72
C GLY A 12 37.43 21.03 21.19
N SER A 13 36.77 21.44 22.24
CA SER A 13 35.52 20.83 22.71
C SER A 13 34.45 20.99 21.65
N ILE A 14 34.07 19.90 21.01
CA ILE A 14 32.91 19.87 20.10
C ILE A 14 31.68 19.94 21.01
N ALA A 15 31.05 21.10 21.06
CA ALA A 15 29.71 21.23 21.62
C ALA A 15 28.72 20.48 20.71
N VAL A 16 28.31 19.30 21.15
CA VAL A 16 27.19 18.59 20.51
C VAL A 16 25.94 19.41 20.80
N ALA A 17 25.51 20.20 19.84
CA ALA A 17 24.21 20.86 19.91
C ALA A 17 23.15 19.75 19.93
N ALA A 18 22.49 19.60 21.08
CA ALA A 18 21.32 18.73 21.18
C ALA A 18 20.26 19.25 20.21
N LEU A 19 20.03 18.49 19.13
CA LEU A 19 18.88 18.74 18.25
C LEU A 19 17.62 18.70 19.13
N PRO A 20 16.73 19.70 19.01
CA PRO A 20 15.47 19.64 19.72
C PRO A 20 14.76 18.34 19.31
N ALA A 21 14.36 17.53 20.29
CA ALA A 21 13.55 16.36 20.07
C ALA A 21 12.35 16.80 19.26
N MET A 22 12.21 16.27 18.03
CA MET A 22 10.98 16.48 17.26
C MET A 22 9.82 16.06 18.16
N PRO A 23 8.80 16.92 18.33
CA PRO A 23 7.62 16.51 19.07
C PRO A 23 7.12 15.23 18.40
N ALA A 24 7.00 14.16 19.20
CA ALA A 24 6.36 12.95 18.75
C ALA A 24 5.02 13.38 18.15
N LEU A 25 4.85 13.20 16.83
CA LEU A 25 3.60 13.49 16.14
C LEU A 25 2.51 12.80 16.96
N ALA A 26 1.71 13.59 17.64
CA ALA A 26 0.56 13.09 18.37
C ALA A 26 -0.22 12.27 17.36
N LYS A 27 -0.38 10.97 17.64
CA LYS A 27 -1.09 10.02 16.83
C LYS A 27 -2.53 10.53 16.77
N ALA A 28 -2.81 11.37 15.77
CA ALA A 28 -4.15 11.86 15.53
C ALA A 28 -5.02 10.63 15.32
N LYS A 29 -6.09 10.55 16.06
CA LYS A 29 -7.13 9.52 15.99
C LYS A 29 -7.97 9.79 14.74
N THR A 30 -7.35 9.80 13.59
CA THR A 30 -8.02 10.04 12.31
C THR A 30 -8.24 8.69 11.65
N ASP A 31 -9.51 8.33 11.50
CA ASP A 31 -9.87 7.21 10.65
C ASP A 31 -9.44 7.54 9.22
N THR A 32 -8.76 6.62 8.60
CA THR A 32 -8.36 6.73 7.19
C THR A 32 -9.32 5.86 6.39
N SER A 33 -9.99 6.44 5.40
CA SER A 33 -10.75 5.65 4.44
C SER A 33 -9.88 5.31 3.23
N PHE A 34 -10.14 4.15 2.66
CA PHE A 34 -9.52 3.70 1.42
C PHE A 34 -10.60 3.33 0.39
N ASN A 35 -10.28 3.54 -0.87
CA ASN A 35 -11.08 3.07 -2.01
C ASN A 35 -10.13 2.70 -3.13
N PHE A 36 -10.43 1.63 -3.86
CA PHE A 36 -9.65 1.23 -5.01
C PHE A 36 -10.45 0.45 -6.07
N LEU A 37 -9.98 0.58 -7.29
CA LEU A 37 -10.25 -0.31 -8.41
C LEU A 37 -8.91 -0.64 -9.04
N THR A 38 -8.58 -1.91 -9.17
CA THR A 38 -7.26 -2.34 -9.66
C THR A 38 -7.35 -3.54 -10.58
N ILE A 39 -6.36 -3.65 -11.46
CA ILE A 39 -6.05 -4.86 -12.20
C ILE A 39 -4.67 -5.31 -11.76
N GLY A 40 -4.58 -6.52 -11.23
CA GLY A 40 -3.34 -7.17 -10.85
C GLY A 40 -2.91 -8.21 -11.89
N ALA A 41 -1.63 -8.25 -12.20
CA ALA A 41 -1.02 -9.29 -13.02
C ALA A 41 -0.35 -10.32 -12.11
N HIS A 42 -0.55 -11.61 -12.38
CA HIS A 42 0.11 -12.70 -11.68
C HIS A 42 1.62 -12.68 -11.95
N THR A 43 2.43 -12.76 -10.90
CA THR A 43 3.90 -12.68 -11.03
C THR A 43 4.54 -13.92 -11.65
N GLY A 44 3.86 -15.07 -11.59
CA GLY A 44 4.36 -16.37 -12.06
C GLY A 44 3.63 -16.93 -13.29
N GLY A 45 2.68 -16.17 -13.87
CA GLY A 45 1.83 -16.66 -14.97
C GLY A 45 1.18 -15.57 -15.78
N THR A 46 0.14 -15.93 -16.53
CA THR A 46 -0.62 -15.01 -17.39
C THR A 46 -1.88 -14.48 -16.73
N ASP A 47 -2.27 -15.02 -15.58
CA ASP A 47 -3.52 -14.71 -14.90
C ASP A 47 -3.62 -13.24 -14.50
N MET A 48 -4.85 -12.74 -14.47
CA MET A 48 -5.19 -11.40 -14.01
C MET A 48 -6.24 -11.43 -12.89
N LEU A 49 -6.07 -10.56 -11.92
CA LEU A 49 -7.06 -10.28 -10.88
C LEU A 49 -7.61 -8.86 -11.05
N VAL A 50 -8.90 -8.75 -11.29
CA VAL A 50 -9.62 -7.45 -11.23
C VAL A 50 -10.29 -7.36 -9.88
N MET A 51 -9.99 -6.32 -9.12
CA MET A 51 -10.47 -6.18 -7.75
C MET A 51 -10.92 -4.75 -7.47
N SER A 52 -12.03 -4.61 -6.77
CA SER A 52 -12.49 -3.34 -6.23
C SER A 52 -12.79 -3.45 -4.74
N GLY A 53 -12.71 -2.34 -4.04
CA GLY A 53 -13.04 -2.31 -2.64
C GLY A 53 -12.95 -0.94 -2.01
N ASP A 54 -13.61 -0.84 -0.88
CA ASP A 54 -13.59 0.35 -0.04
C ASP A 54 -13.67 -0.02 1.45
N GLY A 55 -13.30 0.94 2.28
CA GLY A 55 -13.37 0.74 3.71
C GLY A 55 -12.72 1.83 4.53
N THR A 56 -12.58 1.54 5.81
CA THR A 56 -11.95 2.43 6.80
C THR A 56 -10.92 1.68 7.62
N VAL A 57 -9.90 2.40 8.02
CA VAL A 57 -8.83 1.89 8.87
C VAL A 57 -8.70 2.79 10.08
N ASN A 58 -8.74 2.18 11.24
CA ASN A 58 -8.38 2.81 12.50
C ASN A 58 -7.19 2.05 13.14
N PRO A 59 -6.57 2.53 14.22
CA PRO A 59 -5.41 1.88 14.82
C PRO A 59 -5.62 0.43 15.28
N ALA A 60 -6.88 -0.02 15.39
CA ALA A 60 -7.22 -1.34 15.88
C ALA A 60 -7.51 -2.35 14.76
N ARG A 61 -8.06 -1.90 13.62
CA ARG A 61 -8.53 -2.80 12.56
C ARG A 61 -8.76 -2.10 11.23
N ALA A 62 -8.79 -2.88 10.15
CA ALA A 62 -9.38 -2.52 8.87
C ALA A 62 -10.80 -3.06 8.80
N ILE A 63 -11.72 -2.29 8.23
CA ILE A 63 -13.11 -2.69 7.98
C ILE A 63 -13.43 -2.29 6.54
N GLY A 64 -13.95 -3.21 5.77
CA GLY A 64 -14.29 -2.96 4.38
C GLY A 64 -14.41 -4.25 3.60
N GLY A 65 -14.51 -4.12 2.30
CA GLY A 65 -14.65 -5.25 1.41
C GLY A 65 -14.92 -4.81 -0.02
N GLY A 66 -15.27 -5.78 -0.86
CA GLY A 66 -15.56 -5.51 -2.26
C GLY A 66 -15.73 -6.76 -3.08
N SER A 67 -15.46 -6.66 -4.37
CA SER A 67 -15.57 -7.77 -5.31
C SER A 67 -14.25 -8.06 -6.00
N TRP A 68 -14.14 -9.27 -6.55
CA TRP A 68 -12.99 -9.69 -7.33
C TRP A 68 -13.41 -10.63 -8.46
N ASN A 69 -12.61 -10.62 -9.54
CA ASN A 69 -12.68 -11.57 -10.65
C ASN A 69 -11.27 -12.00 -11.02
N HIS A 70 -11.07 -13.29 -11.14
CA HIS A 70 -9.83 -13.91 -11.59
C HIS A 70 -10.00 -14.41 -13.01
N PHE A 71 -9.10 -14.05 -13.91
CA PHE A 71 -9.15 -14.36 -15.34
C PHE A 71 -7.92 -15.13 -15.78
N ASP A 72 -8.11 -16.10 -16.66
CA ASP A 72 -7.03 -16.61 -17.49
C ASP A 72 -6.75 -15.61 -18.61
N ASN A 73 -5.64 -14.90 -18.53
CA ASN A 73 -5.25 -13.88 -19.50
C ASN A 73 -4.19 -14.39 -20.50
N ASP A 74 -4.09 -15.71 -20.71
CA ASP A 74 -3.22 -16.26 -21.75
C ASP A 74 -3.52 -15.55 -23.09
N PRO A 75 -2.52 -14.93 -23.74
CA PRO A 75 -2.70 -14.25 -25.02
C PRO A 75 -3.21 -15.16 -26.14
N ALA A 76 -3.00 -16.47 -26.04
CA ALA A 76 -3.52 -17.45 -27.00
C ALA A 76 -5.03 -17.66 -26.90
N LEU A 77 -5.66 -17.29 -25.78
CA LEU A 77 -7.10 -17.45 -25.58
C LEU A 77 -7.90 -16.33 -26.23
N PRO A 78 -9.14 -16.61 -26.69
CA PRO A 78 -10.01 -15.59 -27.29
C PRO A 78 -10.48 -14.56 -26.26
N VAL A 79 -11.03 -13.47 -26.77
CA VAL A 79 -11.73 -12.45 -25.97
C VAL A 79 -13.23 -12.71 -26.08
N PRO A 80 -14.02 -12.63 -24.99
CA PRO A 80 -13.62 -12.33 -23.61
C PRO A 80 -12.78 -13.43 -22.98
N LYS A 81 -11.86 -13.05 -22.10
CA LYS A 81 -10.99 -13.99 -21.39
C LYS A 81 -11.81 -14.87 -20.43
N PRO A 82 -11.47 -16.17 -20.29
CA PRO A 82 -12.16 -17.05 -19.34
C PRO A 82 -12.06 -16.54 -17.90
N ILE A 83 -13.16 -16.59 -17.17
CA ILE A 83 -13.21 -16.34 -15.74
C ILE A 83 -12.85 -17.63 -15.02
N LEU A 84 -11.82 -17.61 -14.20
CA LEU A 84 -11.35 -18.73 -13.38
C LEU A 84 -12.04 -18.74 -12.01
N GLY A 85 -12.42 -17.57 -11.50
CA GLY A 85 -13.13 -17.41 -10.24
C GLY A 85 -13.69 -16.01 -10.10
N THR A 86 -14.73 -15.87 -9.30
CA THR A 86 -15.39 -14.59 -8.98
C THR A 86 -15.97 -14.64 -7.59
N GLY A 87 -16.05 -13.50 -6.93
CA GLY A 87 -16.63 -13.43 -5.60
C GLY A 87 -16.46 -12.08 -4.92
N THR A 88 -16.54 -12.14 -3.59
CA THR A 88 -16.38 -11.00 -2.71
C THR A 88 -15.21 -11.19 -1.77
N TRP A 89 -14.75 -10.11 -1.15
CA TRP A 89 -13.75 -10.17 -0.10
C TRP A 89 -14.14 -9.23 1.05
N THR A 90 -13.61 -9.51 2.23
CA THR A 90 -13.76 -8.65 3.42
C THR A 90 -12.40 -8.41 4.05
N ALA A 91 -12.19 -7.19 4.56
CA ALA A 91 -11.03 -6.86 5.35
C ALA A 91 -11.04 -7.66 6.66
N GLY A 92 -9.86 -8.10 7.07
CA GLY A 92 -9.58 -8.77 8.33
C GLY A 92 -8.67 -7.94 9.23
N ASP A 93 -7.64 -8.57 9.76
CA ASP A 93 -6.72 -7.94 10.69
C ASP A 93 -5.86 -6.89 9.99
N LEU A 94 -5.70 -5.74 10.65
CA LEU A 94 -4.76 -4.71 10.22
C LEU A 94 -3.33 -5.16 10.53
N VAL A 95 -2.51 -5.33 9.50
CA VAL A 95 -1.08 -5.60 9.66
C VAL A 95 -0.30 -4.29 9.85
N SER A 96 -0.52 -3.32 8.96
CA SER A 96 0.10 -1.99 9.08
C SER A 96 -0.65 -0.94 8.28
N LEU A 97 -0.57 0.32 8.76
CA LEU A 97 -0.93 1.52 8.00
C LEU A 97 0.19 2.54 8.15
N GLU A 98 0.75 2.95 7.02
CA GLU A 98 1.77 3.98 6.94
C GLU A 98 1.25 5.13 6.08
N ILE A 99 1.08 6.31 6.65
CA ILE A 99 0.75 7.53 5.92
C ILE A 99 2.04 8.36 5.83
N ILE A 100 2.52 8.60 4.61
CA ILE A 100 3.76 9.32 4.32
C ILE A 100 3.53 10.82 4.14
N GLY A 101 2.30 11.23 3.88
CA GLY A 101 1.92 12.64 3.76
C GLY A 101 0.49 12.81 3.27
N THR A 102 0.02 14.07 3.33
CA THR A 102 -1.34 14.44 2.92
C THR A 102 -1.34 15.67 2.01
N TRP A 103 -2.34 15.75 1.14
CA TRP A 103 -2.65 16.92 0.35
C TRP A 103 -4.16 17.18 0.42
N GLY A 104 -4.55 18.17 1.21
CA GLY A 104 -5.96 18.38 1.59
C GLY A 104 -6.48 17.18 2.37
N VAL A 105 -7.56 16.59 1.90
CA VAL A 105 -8.17 15.38 2.48
C VAL A 105 -7.55 14.08 1.96
N LEU A 106 -6.75 14.14 0.90
CA LEU A 106 -6.09 12.99 0.31
C LEU A 106 -4.82 12.64 1.08
N ALA A 107 -4.53 11.36 1.18
CA ALA A 107 -3.31 10.86 1.81
C ALA A 107 -2.56 9.92 0.87
N ALA A 108 -1.23 10.01 0.89
CA ALA A 108 -0.35 9.02 0.30
C ALA A 108 0.13 8.06 1.39
N GLY A 109 0.16 6.77 1.07
CA GLY A 109 0.57 5.78 2.05
C GLY A 109 0.39 4.35 1.58
N LYS A 110 0.62 3.44 2.52
CA LYS A 110 0.52 1.99 2.32
C LYS A 110 -0.29 1.37 3.45
N LEU A 111 -1.33 0.64 3.08
CA LEU A 111 -2.14 -0.19 3.96
C LEU A 111 -1.82 -1.65 3.69
N VAL A 112 -1.53 -2.42 4.73
CA VAL A 112 -1.39 -3.88 4.65
C VAL A 112 -2.40 -4.50 5.60
N MET A 113 -3.21 -5.42 5.10
CA MET A 113 -4.24 -6.10 5.87
C MET A 113 -4.38 -7.56 5.45
N GLU A 114 -4.76 -8.41 6.37
CA GLU A 114 -5.32 -9.71 6.05
C GLU A 114 -6.72 -9.52 5.47
N ALA A 115 -7.09 -10.38 4.52
CA ALA A 115 -8.41 -10.35 3.92
C ALA A 115 -8.94 -11.78 3.74
N ARG A 116 -10.26 -11.93 3.80
CA ARG A 116 -10.95 -13.19 3.50
C ARG A 116 -11.67 -13.05 2.18
N PHE A 117 -11.41 -13.99 1.30
CA PHE A 117 -12.03 -14.11 0.00
C PHE A 117 -13.08 -15.18 0.01
N PHE A 118 -14.21 -14.92 -0.64
CA PHE A 118 -15.37 -15.78 -0.74
C PHE A 118 -15.71 -15.93 -2.21
N GLU A 119 -15.47 -17.10 -2.75
CA GLU A 119 -15.81 -17.42 -4.14
C GLU A 119 -17.29 -17.83 -4.24
N GLU A 120 -17.94 -17.55 -5.36
CA GLU A 120 -19.31 -17.95 -5.62
C GLU A 120 -19.52 -19.48 -5.59
N SER A 121 -18.47 -20.26 -5.87
CA SER A 121 -18.47 -21.72 -5.74
C SER A 121 -18.58 -22.22 -4.28
N GLY A 122 -18.41 -21.31 -3.30
CA GLY A 122 -18.36 -21.64 -1.87
C GLY A 122 -16.96 -21.86 -1.32
N LEU A 123 -15.91 -21.72 -2.14
CA LEU A 123 -14.53 -21.75 -1.66
C LEU A 123 -14.21 -20.47 -0.87
N HIS A 124 -13.49 -20.63 0.25
CA HIS A 124 -13.02 -19.54 1.09
C HIS A 124 -11.52 -19.65 1.29
N PHE A 125 -10.81 -18.53 1.20
CA PHE A 125 -9.36 -18.48 1.42
C PHE A 125 -8.93 -17.14 2.01
N SER A 126 -7.74 -17.11 2.57
CA SER A 126 -7.12 -15.91 3.12
C SER A 126 -6.08 -15.36 2.17
N ALA A 127 -5.91 -14.04 2.19
CA ALA A 127 -4.88 -13.35 1.42
C ALA A 127 -4.35 -12.16 2.21
N THR A 128 -3.10 -11.80 1.97
CA THR A 128 -2.56 -10.49 2.38
C THR A 128 -2.82 -9.48 1.25
N VAL A 129 -3.52 -8.41 1.57
CA VAL A 129 -3.83 -7.32 0.64
C VAL A 129 -3.03 -6.08 1.03
N THR A 130 -2.23 -5.57 0.08
CA THR A 130 -1.50 -4.31 0.24
C THR A 130 -2.09 -3.27 -0.72
N VAL A 131 -2.67 -2.22 -0.18
CA VAL A 131 -3.15 -1.05 -0.95
C VAL A 131 -2.10 0.04 -0.88
N ASN A 132 -1.61 0.48 -2.03
CA ASN A 132 -0.58 1.51 -2.13
C ASN A 132 -1.12 2.72 -2.90
N CYS A 133 -1.12 3.89 -2.27
CA CYS A 133 -1.57 5.15 -2.85
C CYS A 133 -0.43 6.15 -2.88
N ASN A 134 -0.13 6.66 -4.07
CA ASN A 134 0.85 7.71 -4.29
C ASN A 134 0.14 9.00 -4.73
N LEU A 135 0.59 10.14 -4.21
CA LEU A 135 0.16 11.44 -4.68
C LEU A 135 1.32 12.10 -5.45
N GLY A 136 1.64 11.55 -6.62
CA GLY A 136 2.80 11.93 -7.43
C GLY A 136 2.82 13.42 -7.79
N PHE A 137 1.65 14.02 -8.03
CA PHE A 137 1.51 15.45 -8.27
C PHE A 137 1.88 16.32 -7.05
N ALA A 138 1.83 15.75 -5.84
CA ALA A 138 2.26 16.39 -4.59
C ALA A 138 3.68 15.96 -4.15
N GLY A 139 4.38 15.18 -4.97
CA GLY A 139 5.70 14.64 -4.66
C GLY A 139 5.72 13.57 -3.58
N LEU A 140 4.56 12.98 -3.25
CA LEU A 140 4.43 11.96 -2.22
C LEU A 140 4.39 10.57 -2.88
N SER A 141 5.39 9.73 -2.59
CA SER A 141 5.51 8.37 -3.09
C SER A 141 6.05 7.44 -2.01
N THR A 142 5.44 6.27 -1.89
CA THR A 142 5.91 5.20 -1.00
C THR A 142 7.13 4.45 -1.54
N GLY A 143 7.50 4.70 -2.80
CA GLY A 143 8.52 3.93 -3.51
C GLY A 143 8.00 2.66 -4.18
N LEU A 144 6.72 2.28 -3.96
CA LEU A 144 6.06 1.18 -4.64
C LEU A 144 5.17 1.70 -5.78
N PRO A 145 4.88 0.89 -6.80
CA PRO A 145 3.85 1.20 -7.79
C PRO A 145 2.50 1.45 -7.12
N GLU A 146 1.73 2.40 -7.65
CA GLU A 146 0.34 2.60 -7.22
C GLU A 146 -0.52 1.40 -7.58
N GLY A 147 -1.46 1.05 -6.69
CA GLY A 147 -2.39 -0.05 -6.91
C GLY A 147 -2.48 -1.01 -5.72
N VAL A 148 -2.95 -2.22 -6.00
CA VAL A 148 -3.16 -3.25 -4.98
C VAL A 148 -2.33 -4.49 -5.30
N PHE A 149 -1.62 -4.98 -4.29
CA PHE A 149 -0.91 -6.25 -4.32
C PHE A 149 -1.73 -7.25 -3.52
N VAL A 150 -1.84 -8.47 -4.03
CA VAL A 150 -2.56 -9.55 -3.35
C VAL A 150 -1.68 -10.78 -3.33
N ASP A 151 -1.43 -11.32 -2.16
CA ASP A 151 -0.70 -12.55 -1.96
C ASP A 151 -1.61 -13.61 -1.35
N ILE A 152 -1.74 -14.76 -2.03
CA ILE A 152 -2.63 -15.86 -1.67
C ILE A 152 -1.77 -17.11 -1.46
N PRO A 153 -1.20 -17.30 -0.25
CA PRO A 153 -0.21 -18.33 0.01
C PRO A 153 -0.76 -19.75 -0.19
N ASP A 154 -2.04 -19.99 0.11
CA ASP A 154 -2.67 -21.30 -0.03
C ASP A 154 -2.64 -21.83 -1.46
N PHE A 155 -2.57 -20.95 -2.45
CA PHE A 155 -2.49 -21.30 -3.87
C PHE A 155 -1.16 -20.96 -4.52
N GLY A 156 -0.24 -20.34 -3.79
CA GLY A 156 1.02 -19.83 -4.33
C GLY A 156 0.83 -18.73 -5.38
N LEU A 157 -0.26 -17.97 -5.30
CA LEU A 157 -0.59 -16.91 -6.24
C LEU A 157 -0.22 -15.55 -5.65
N SER A 158 0.48 -14.73 -6.44
CA SER A 158 0.80 -13.36 -6.10
C SER A 158 0.49 -12.45 -7.28
N PHE A 159 -0.28 -11.39 -7.03
CA PHE A 159 -0.66 -10.39 -8.01
C PHE A 159 -0.04 -9.05 -7.65
N VAL A 160 0.52 -8.38 -8.65
CA VAL A 160 1.06 -7.03 -8.54
C VAL A 160 0.28 -6.09 -9.45
N PRO A 161 0.22 -4.77 -9.18
CA PRO A 161 -0.47 -3.84 -10.06
C PRO A 161 0.00 -3.99 -11.51
N ALA A 162 -0.93 -4.31 -12.41
CA ALA A 162 -0.64 -4.35 -13.84
C ALA A 162 -0.35 -2.94 -14.35
N THR A 163 0.46 -2.83 -15.40
CA THR A 163 0.80 -1.55 -16.01
C THR A 163 0.44 -1.52 -17.49
N PHE A 164 -0.04 -0.35 -17.95
CA PHE A 164 -0.15 -0.06 -19.38
C PHE A 164 1.23 0.04 -20.04
N PRO A 165 1.31 -0.13 -21.37
CA PRO A 165 2.48 0.32 -22.10
C PRO A 165 2.78 1.79 -21.77
N GLY A 166 4.01 2.04 -21.27
CA GLY A 166 4.40 3.36 -20.75
C GLY A 166 4.49 3.45 -19.22
N GLY A 167 4.19 2.34 -18.50
CA GLY A 167 4.44 2.22 -17.07
C GLY A 167 3.35 2.78 -16.15
N PHE A 168 2.21 3.20 -16.70
CA PHE A 168 1.09 3.66 -15.88
C PHE A 168 0.32 2.48 -15.28
N PRO A 169 0.00 2.50 -13.96
CA PRO A 169 -0.75 1.42 -13.34
C PRO A 169 -2.19 1.34 -13.88
N PHE A 170 -2.70 0.11 -13.99
CA PHE A 170 -4.10 -0.15 -14.22
C PHE A 170 -4.83 -0.08 -12.89
N GLY A 171 -5.47 1.02 -12.61
CA GLY A 171 -6.27 1.18 -11.42
C GLY A 171 -6.10 2.53 -10.77
N LEU A 172 -6.89 2.72 -9.76
CA LEU A 172 -6.90 3.92 -8.92
C LEU A 172 -6.97 3.47 -7.46
N THR A 173 -6.11 4.05 -6.64
CA THR A 173 -6.18 3.92 -5.19
C THR A 173 -6.34 5.31 -4.58
N VAL A 174 -7.18 5.43 -3.58
CA VAL A 174 -7.41 6.69 -2.88
C VAL A 174 -7.43 6.43 -1.38
N PHE A 175 -6.57 7.11 -0.65
CA PHE A 175 -6.74 7.28 0.79
C PHE A 175 -7.26 8.67 1.09
N SER A 176 -8.21 8.76 2.02
CA SER A 176 -8.64 10.03 2.56
C SER A 176 -8.67 9.99 4.09
N THR A 177 -8.23 11.08 4.70
CA THR A 177 -8.27 11.27 6.15
C THR A 177 -9.52 12.04 6.50
N VAL A 178 -10.35 11.46 7.36
CA VAL A 178 -11.51 12.18 7.92
C VAL A 178 -11.00 12.94 9.14
N ASN A 179 -10.81 14.23 8.98
CA ASN A 179 -10.62 15.09 10.15
C ASN A 179 -11.99 15.18 10.85
N GLU A 180 -12.13 14.58 12.04
CA GLU A 180 -13.24 14.95 12.91
C GLU A 180 -13.16 16.47 13.11
N ARG A 181 -14.20 17.20 12.66
CA ARG A 181 -14.32 18.61 13.01
C ARG A 181 -14.41 18.67 14.53
N PRO A 182 -13.60 19.51 15.19
CA PRO A 182 -13.82 19.77 16.60
C PRO A 182 -15.24 20.31 16.74
N GLY A 183 -16.09 19.58 17.47
CA GLY A 183 -17.45 19.99 17.84
C GLY A 183 -17.43 21.14 18.82
#